data_4f11d12e15edc4ac97484c31ac7ec6b5
#
_entry.id   4f11d12e15edc4ac97484c31ac7ec6b5
#
_cell.length_a   1.000
_cell.length_b   1.000
_cell.length_c   1.000
_cell.angle_alpha   90.00
_cell.angle_beta   90.00
_cell.angle_gamma   90.00
#
_symmetry.space_group_name_H-M   'P 1'
#
loop_
_entity.id
_entity.type
_entity.pdbx_description
1 polymer ?
#
loop_
_entity_poly.entity_id
_entity_poly.type
_entity_poly.pdbx_seq_one_letter_code
_entity_poly.pdbx_strand_id
1 'polypeptide(L)'
;MTARDLLETWACLLEAEQTRASCTAVDQPIAQVAGRLVHTIGTLHLYELTLPQGSSIEHDTPISIIPSDDMEPTEGIVLSEQGNVTLVQTFDAIGQSCANATVVPDRAGLLATSVKRLRDMLAQPDTYRLGSADRLAPLLEATTGAGELSGSGTGSSILTTLWTDELSIRRQRLAVLAIELIRANKRILLVCPNHQAADALVGTIARAMKAVGLMYKTWVSRYEMALAQQAEGVGIQELGFEAQMHQFYAKSRQDKAALRRKYDRFRELTPVLAYKGQKQKDLDEVRLLEWRLLTQVSDLQAKVKDVNATLAEYENLPLFKRLSLQAVGKNVESLHQYLELYESQCAELRGELDVAKVRIDELVPEAAVPKDMRPEFAELKEEIVRLGGTKKIRDLLAAEEDTNRQAFIQNRRLVVTTASRVLNDPLFSRVRFDVLIADEAPWIAAAPLLGAAGLVHERIVISGDRRDIASAGLWTSRESEIR
;
A
#
# COMPACT_ATOMS: atom_id res chain seq x y z
N MET A 1 -12.50 15.26 34.85
CA MET A 1 -13.15 15.04 33.53
C MET A 1 -13.66 13.61 33.41
N THR A 2 -14.75 13.39 32.71
CA THR A 2 -15.22 12.03 32.37
C THR A 2 -14.59 11.59 31.04
N ALA A 3 -14.63 10.30 30.75
CA ALA A 3 -14.20 9.83 29.41
C ALA A 3 -15.00 10.51 28.30
N ARG A 4 -16.27 10.85 28.57
CA ARG A 4 -17.11 11.58 27.62
C ARG A 4 -16.53 12.96 27.31
N ASP A 5 -16.12 13.72 28.34
CA ASP A 5 -15.53 15.04 28.17
C ASP A 5 -14.21 14.97 27.40
N LEU A 6 -13.38 13.94 27.69
CA LEU A 6 -12.13 13.70 26.98
C LEU A 6 -12.36 13.33 25.51
N LEU A 7 -13.32 12.43 25.24
CA LEU A 7 -13.66 12.03 23.87
C LEU A 7 -14.18 13.23 23.06
N GLU A 8 -14.98 14.08 23.67
CA GLU A 8 -15.50 15.31 23.02
C GLU A 8 -14.37 16.29 22.71
N THR A 9 -13.48 16.52 23.70
CA THR A 9 -12.29 17.37 23.52
C THR A 9 -11.39 16.85 22.39
N TRP A 10 -11.06 15.56 22.40
CA TRP A 10 -10.22 14.97 21.35
C TRP A 10 -10.90 14.92 19.99
N ALA A 11 -12.22 14.70 19.92
CA ALA A 11 -12.95 14.81 18.67
C ALA A 11 -12.85 16.20 18.05
N CYS A 12 -13.04 17.26 18.85
CA CYS A 12 -12.90 18.64 18.39
C CYS A 12 -11.47 18.99 17.96
N LEU A 13 -10.45 18.51 18.70
CA LEU A 13 -9.04 18.71 18.33
C LEU A 13 -8.70 18.03 17.00
N LEU A 14 -9.15 16.78 16.80
CA LEU A 14 -8.92 16.05 15.56
C LEU A 14 -9.70 16.64 14.37
N GLU A 15 -10.91 17.19 14.59
CA GLU A 15 -11.67 17.94 13.59
C GLU A 15 -10.91 19.21 13.14
N ALA A 16 -10.30 19.94 14.09
CA ALA A 16 -9.48 21.09 13.77
C ALA A 16 -8.21 20.69 12.99
N GLU A 17 -7.56 19.58 13.37
CA GLU A 17 -6.39 19.05 12.67
C GLU A 17 -6.76 18.55 11.28
N GLN A 18 -7.88 17.85 11.12
CA GLN A 18 -8.42 17.45 9.82
C GLN A 18 -8.63 18.66 8.90
N THR A 19 -9.21 19.72 9.42
CA THR A 19 -9.43 20.96 8.65
C THR A 19 -8.10 21.56 8.19
N ARG A 20 -7.09 21.56 9.06
CA ARG A 20 -5.74 22.01 8.69
C ARG A 20 -5.11 21.10 7.64
N ALA A 21 -5.15 19.78 7.84
CA ALA A 21 -4.59 18.81 6.89
C ALA A 21 -5.20 18.98 5.51
N SER A 22 -6.50 19.23 5.42
CA SER A 22 -7.20 19.51 4.15
C SER A 22 -6.80 20.83 3.50
N CYS A 23 -6.33 21.81 4.28
CA CYS A 23 -5.91 23.13 3.78
C CYS A 23 -4.40 23.24 3.52
N THR A 24 -3.61 22.30 4.06
CA THR A 24 -2.15 22.29 3.93
C THR A 24 -1.70 21.24 2.94
N ALA A 25 -0.46 21.39 2.46
CA ALA A 25 0.16 20.45 1.52
C ALA A 25 0.56 19.09 2.14
N VAL A 26 -0.05 18.69 3.25
CA VAL A 26 0.34 17.46 4.00
C VAL A 26 0.03 16.20 3.21
N ASP A 27 -1.05 16.20 2.43
CA ASP A 27 -1.45 15.08 1.57
C ASP A 27 -0.99 15.27 0.10
N GLN A 28 0.12 16.01 -0.11
CA GLN A 28 0.66 16.17 -1.46
C GLN A 28 1.21 14.86 -2.01
N PRO A 29 1.01 14.61 -3.33
CA PRO A 29 1.59 13.47 -4.00
C PRO A 29 3.12 13.50 -3.91
N ILE A 30 3.71 12.40 -3.46
CA ILE A 30 5.15 12.18 -3.42
C ILE A 30 5.51 11.41 -4.69
N ALA A 31 6.14 12.09 -5.63
CA ALA A 31 6.58 11.49 -6.91
C ALA A 31 7.96 10.83 -6.78
N GLN A 32 8.34 10.06 -7.81
CA GLN A 32 9.65 9.40 -7.93
C GLN A 32 9.94 8.40 -6.79
N VAL A 33 8.92 7.72 -6.33
CA VAL A 33 9.06 6.66 -5.33
C VAL A 33 9.47 5.36 -6.01
N ALA A 34 10.58 4.79 -5.56
CA ALA A 34 10.99 3.45 -5.96
C ALA A 34 10.46 2.43 -4.95
N GLY A 35 10.01 1.28 -5.42
CA GLY A 35 9.47 0.23 -4.56
C GLY A 35 9.90 -1.16 -4.97
N ARG A 36 9.99 -2.06 -4.01
CA ARG A 36 10.22 -3.49 -4.24
C ARG A 36 9.29 -4.33 -3.36
N LEU A 37 8.82 -5.44 -3.89
CA LEU A 37 8.07 -6.43 -3.13
C LEU A 37 9.03 -7.15 -2.15
N VAL A 38 8.70 -7.10 -0.87
CA VAL A 38 9.46 -7.79 0.19
C VAL A 38 8.87 -9.17 0.43
N HIS A 39 7.53 -9.24 0.54
CA HIS A 39 6.85 -10.46 0.92
C HIS A 39 5.37 -10.44 0.52
N THR A 40 4.79 -11.64 0.31
CA THR A 40 3.37 -11.82 0.04
C THR A 40 2.79 -12.86 0.99
N ILE A 41 1.66 -12.55 1.63
CA ILE A 41 0.92 -13.48 2.48
C ILE A 41 -0.55 -13.43 2.08
N GLY A 42 -1.05 -14.50 1.48
CA GLY A 42 -2.41 -14.54 0.99
C GLY A 42 -2.66 -13.47 -0.07
N THR A 43 -3.53 -12.53 0.23
CA THR A 43 -3.87 -11.38 -0.64
C THR A 43 -3.14 -10.10 -0.24
N LEU A 44 -2.31 -10.14 0.77
CA LEU A 44 -1.54 -8.99 1.21
C LEU A 44 -0.12 -9.02 0.66
N HIS A 45 0.36 -7.86 0.25
CA HIS A 45 1.68 -7.65 -0.28
C HIS A 45 2.40 -6.61 0.59
N LEU A 46 3.62 -6.92 1.01
CA LEU A 46 4.48 -5.99 1.72
C LEU A 46 5.50 -5.42 0.75
N TYR A 47 5.45 -4.12 0.56
CA TYR A 47 6.40 -3.36 -0.26
C TYR A 47 7.32 -2.52 0.61
N GLU A 48 8.57 -2.46 0.20
CA GLU A 48 9.53 -1.49 0.68
C GLU A 48 9.58 -0.35 -0.33
N LEU A 49 9.16 0.84 0.09
CA LEU A 49 9.18 2.05 -0.72
C LEU A 49 10.33 2.95 -0.27
N THR A 50 11.08 3.48 -1.21
CA THR A 50 12.12 4.49 -0.97
C THR A 50 11.57 5.85 -1.34
N LEU A 51 11.31 6.68 -0.35
CA LEU A 51 10.81 8.04 -0.53
C LEU A 51 11.96 9.00 -0.84
N PRO A 52 11.70 10.13 -1.52
CA PRO A 52 12.65 11.22 -1.67
C PRO A 52 13.12 11.76 -0.32
N GLN A 53 14.33 12.33 -0.27
CA GLN A 53 14.85 12.92 0.96
C GLN A 53 13.96 14.04 1.49
N GLY A 54 13.65 13.99 2.77
CA GLY A 54 12.79 14.97 3.44
C GLY A 54 11.30 14.67 3.38
N SER A 55 10.90 13.59 2.70
CA SER A 55 9.52 13.07 2.72
C SER A 55 9.39 12.02 3.82
N SER A 56 8.27 12.05 4.54
CA SER A 56 7.95 11.17 5.66
C SER A 56 6.46 10.91 5.69
N ILE A 57 6.07 9.67 5.96
CA ILE A 57 4.66 9.28 6.09
C ILE A 57 4.51 8.47 7.37
N GLU A 58 3.74 8.99 8.32
CA GLU A 58 3.51 8.34 9.61
C GLU A 58 2.91 6.93 9.44
N HIS A 59 3.24 6.02 10.37
CA HIS A 59 2.65 4.69 10.40
C HIS A 59 1.12 4.74 10.56
N ASP A 60 0.45 3.70 10.10
CA ASP A 60 -1.01 3.57 10.01
C ASP A 60 -1.71 4.59 9.07
N THR A 61 -0.96 5.45 8.38
CA THR A 61 -1.53 6.34 7.37
C THR A 61 -1.95 5.53 6.14
N PRO A 62 -3.21 5.65 5.69
CA PRO A 62 -3.64 5.14 4.40
C PRO A 62 -2.93 5.88 3.28
N ILE A 63 -2.55 5.15 2.24
CA ILE A 63 -1.92 5.72 1.06
C ILE A 63 -2.53 5.15 -0.21
N SER A 64 -2.45 5.92 -1.27
CA SER A 64 -2.73 5.47 -2.62
C SER A 64 -1.43 5.47 -3.42
N ILE A 65 -1.09 4.34 -4.03
CA ILE A 65 0.12 4.16 -4.83
C ILE A 65 -0.28 4.10 -6.29
N ILE A 66 0.24 5.00 -7.10
CA ILE A 66 0.04 5.07 -8.54
C ILE A 66 1.36 4.62 -9.19
N PRO A 67 1.45 3.37 -9.69
CA PRO A 67 2.71 2.82 -10.21
C PRO A 67 3.18 3.47 -11.50
N SER A 68 2.23 3.93 -12.35
CA SER A 68 2.44 4.71 -13.57
C SER A 68 1.13 5.38 -13.96
N ASP A 69 1.19 6.38 -14.85
CA ASP A 69 0.02 7.18 -15.25
C ASP A 69 -1.14 6.36 -15.87
N ASP A 70 -0.84 5.17 -16.41
CA ASP A 70 -1.82 4.29 -17.06
C ASP A 70 -2.38 3.18 -16.14
N MET A 71 -1.91 3.08 -14.89
CA MET A 71 -2.33 2.03 -13.96
C MET A 71 -3.32 2.55 -12.91
N GLU A 72 -4.29 1.71 -12.52
CA GLU A 72 -5.20 2.03 -11.43
C GLU A 72 -4.43 2.22 -10.11
N PRO A 73 -4.81 3.21 -9.29
CA PRO A 73 -4.22 3.40 -7.97
C PRO A 73 -4.44 2.18 -7.07
N THR A 74 -3.41 1.80 -6.35
CA THR A 74 -3.44 0.70 -5.36
C THR A 74 -3.49 1.27 -3.96
N GLU A 75 -4.47 0.86 -3.17
CA GLU A 75 -4.60 1.28 -1.78
C GLU A 75 -3.62 0.51 -0.89
N GLY A 76 -3.01 1.21 0.05
CA GLY A 76 -2.08 0.64 1.00
C GLY A 76 -2.12 1.33 2.36
N ILE A 77 -1.40 0.76 3.32
CA ILE A 77 -1.25 1.30 4.67
C ILE A 77 0.23 1.26 5.03
N VAL A 78 0.73 2.36 5.54
CA VAL A 78 2.10 2.47 6.05
C VAL A 78 2.23 1.68 7.35
N LEU A 79 3.13 0.71 7.40
CA LEU A 79 3.40 -0.08 8.60
C LEU A 79 4.62 0.41 9.38
N SER A 80 5.64 0.91 8.71
CA SER A 80 6.86 1.38 9.36
C SER A 80 7.58 2.37 8.48
N GLU A 81 8.26 3.31 9.11
CA GLU A 81 9.13 4.27 8.49
C GLU A 81 10.50 4.26 9.17
N GLN A 82 11.57 4.21 8.38
CA GLN A 82 12.95 4.28 8.84
C GLN A 82 13.77 5.16 7.89
N GLY A 83 13.90 6.42 8.23
CA GLY A 83 14.54 7.41 7.37
C GLY A 83 13.75 7.63 6.08
N ASN A 84 14.31 7.28 4.94
CA ASN A 84 13.65 7.37 3.64
C ASN A 84 13.01 6.06 3.17
N VAL A 85 13.07 5.00 3.98
CA VAL A 85 12.50 3.68 3.69
C VAL A 85 11.19 3.51 4.44
N THR A 86 10.13 3.23 3.71
CA THR A 86 8.78 3.03 4.25
C THR A 86 8.28 1.65 3.86
N LEU A 87 7.83 0.87 4.85
CA LEU A 87 7.18 -0.42 4.61
C LEU A 87 5.68 -0.23 4.52
N VAL A 88 5.11 -0.70 3.44
CA VAL A 88 3.69 -0.53 3.11
C VAL A 88 3.05 -1.88 2.83
N GLN A 89 1.90 -2.09 3.44
CA GLN A 89 1.01 -3.21 3.15
C GLN A 89 -0.02 -2.79 2.10
N THR A 90 -0.18 -3.57 1.02
CA THR A 90 -1.22 -3.37 0.01
C THR A 90 -2.06 -4.62 -0.15
N PHE A 91 -3.30 -4.45 -0.63
CA PHE A 91 -4.16 -5.58 -1.01
C PHE A 91 -3.90 -6.04 -2.45
N ASP A 92 -3.41 -5.15 -3.27
CA ASP A 92 -3.19 -5.36 -4.69
C ASP A 92 -1.71 -5.39 -5.01
N ALA A 93 -1.30 -6.31 -5.90
CA ALA A 93 0.08 -6.40 -6.32
C ALA A 93 0.41 -5.27 -7.31
N ILE A 94 1.48 -4.52 -7.04
CA ILE A 94 2.00 -3.47 -7.92
C ILE A 94 3.03 -4.05 -8.91
N GLY A 95 3.48 -5.29 -8.68
CA GLY A 95 4.58 -5.96 -9.39
C GLY A 95 5.74 -6.30 -8.45
N GLN A 96 6.82 -6.84 -8.98
CA GLN A 96 8.02 -7.16 -8.19
C GLN A 96 8.80 -5.90 -7.80
N SER A 97 8.74 -4.87 -8.64
CA SER A 97 9.36 -3.58 -8.39
C SER A 97 8.63 -2.48 -9.17
N CYS A 98 8.66 -1.27 -8.64
CA CYS A 98 8.24 -0.05 -9.35
C CYS A 98 9.36 0.99 -9.26
N ALA A 99 9.65 1.68 -10.36
CA ALA A 99 10.77 2.62 -10.45
C ALA A 99 10.37 4.08 -10.22
N ASN A 100 9.14 4.45 -10.58
CA ASN A 100 8.66 5.84 -10.57
C ASN A 100 7.19 5.91 -10.14
N ALA A 101 6.86 5.32 -8.99
CA ALA A 101 5.51 5.44 -8.47
C ALA A 101 5.27 6.83 -7.86
N THR A 102 4.01 7.23 -7.84
CA THR A 102 3.52 8.37 -7.05
C THR A 102 2.75 7.85 -5.86
N VAL A 103 3.12 8.29 -4.66
CA VAL A 103 2.44 7.93 -3.41
C VAL A 103 1.66 9.13 -2.92
N VAL A 104 0.38 8.94 -2.66
CA VAL A 104 -0.52 9.98 -2.13
C VAL A 104 -0.96 9.54 -0.73
N PRO A 105 -0.45 10.20 0.34
CA PRO A 105 -0.95 9.98 1.69
C PRO A 105 -2.39 10.48 1.84
N ASP A 106 -3.18 9.84 2.72
CA ASP A 106 -4.54 10.28 3.09
C ASP A 106 -4.64 10.48 4.60
N ARG A 107 -3.89 11.45 5.11
CA ARG A 107 -3.93 11.83 6.53
C ARG A 107 -5.29 12.46 6.90
N ALA A 108 -5.84 13.26 6.00
CA ALA A 108 -7.16 13.88 6.22
C ALA A 108 -8.26 12.81 6.35
N GLY A 109 -8.25 11.77 5.53
CA GLY A 109 -9.17 10.64 5.63
C GLY A 109 -8.97 9.82 6.91
N LEU A 110 -7.72 9.61 7.34
CA LEU A 110 -7.42 8.97 8.62
C LEU A 110 -8.00 9.74 9.80
N LEU A 111 -7.79 11.06 9.84
CA LEU A 111 -8.34 11.94 10.87
C LEU A 111 -9.88 11.94 10.85
N ALA A 112 -10.49 12.02 9.65
CA ALA A 112 -11.95 11.93 9.50
C ALA A 112 -12.51 10.61 10.07
N THR A 113 -11.84 9.49 9.83
CA THR A 113 -12.23 8.19 10.36
C THR A 113 -12.11 8.15 11.89
N SER A 114 -11.02 8.71 12.43
CA SER A 114 -10.81 8.84 13.88
C SER A 114 -11.92 9.67 14.53
N VAL A 115 -12.21 10.86 13.99
CA VAL A 115 -13.28 11.75 14.46
C VAL A 115 -14.62 11.03 14.45
N LYS A 116 -14.94 10.40 13.30
CA LYS A 116 -16.19 9.63 13.18
C LYS A 116 -16.31 8.58 14.27
N ARG A 117 -15.25 7.83 14.53
CA ARG A 117 -15.25 6.80 15.57
C ARG A 117 -15.49 7.38 16.96
N LEU A 118 -14.84 8.49 17.32
CA LEU A 118 -15.04 9.14 18.61
C LEU A 118 -16.48 9.66 18.75
N ARG A 119 -17.05 10.25 17.68
CA ARG A 119 -18.45 10.69 17.66
C ARG A 119 -19.43 9.52 17.77
N ASP A 120 -19.16 8.38 17.08
CA ASP A 120 -19.97 7.17 17.22
C ASP A 120 -19.92 6.62 18.64
N MET A 121 -18.77 6.67 19.32
CA MET A 121 -18.63 6.26 20.73
C MET A 121 -19.44 7.16 21.66
N LEU A 122 -19.44 8.48 21.42
CA LEU A 122 -20.25 9.43 22.18
C LEU A 122 -21.75 9.23 21.97
N ALA A 123 -22.15 8.88 20.76
CA ALA A 123 -23.56 8.63 20.41
C ALA A 123 -24.08 7.30 20.97
N GLN A 124 -23.20 6.31 21.18
CA GLN A 124 -23.57 4.96 21.61
C GLN A 124 -22.78 4.49 22.86
N PRO A 125 -22.90 5.18 24.00
CA PRO A 125 -22.05 4.97 25.16
C PRO A 125 -22.17 3.58 25.77
N ASP A 126 -23.35 2.94 25.68
CA ASP A 126 -23.57 1.57 26.17
C ASP A 126 -22.91 0.52 25.28
N THR A 127 -22.95 0.73 23.98
CA THR A 127 -22.30 -0.14 22.98
C THR A 127 -20.79 -0.12 23.13
N TYR A 128 -20.20 1.06 23.36
CA TYR A 128 -18.76 1.25 23.46
C TYR A 128 -18.22 1.23 24.90
N ARG A 129 -19.04 0.90 25.88
CA ARG A 129 -18.61 0.76 27.29
C ARG A 129 -17.80 1.95 27.82
N LEU A 130 -18.29 3.18 27.64
CA LEU A 130 -17.59 4.40 28.07
C LEU A 130 -17.23 4.38 29.55
N GLY A 131 -18.02 3.74 30.42
CA GLY A 131 -17.67 3.56 31.82
C GLY A 131 -16.34 2.79 32.04
N SER A 132 -15.87 2.02 31.07
CA SER A 132 -14.52 1.43 31.11
C SER A 132 -13.45 2.47 30.77
N ALA A 133 -13.71 3.32 29.81
CA ALA A 133 -12.82 4.43 29.42
C ALA A 133 -12.72 5.50 30.54
N ASP A 134 -13.76 5.70 31.36
CA ASP A 134 -13.74 6.62 32.52
C ASP A 134 -12.58 6.30 33.48
N ARG A 135 -12.12 5.06 33.51
CA ARG A 135 -11.00 4.63 34.34
C ARG A 135 -9.65 5.19 33.90
N LEU A 136 -9.53 5.57 32.63
CA LEU A 136 -8.33 6.21 32.10
C LEU A 136 -8.31 7.71 32.34
N ALA A 137 -9.46 8.35 32.56
CA ALA A 137 -9.55 9.79 32.71
C ALA A 137 -8.57 10.36 33.77
N PRO A 138 -8.48 9.79 34.99
CA PRO A 138 -7.53 10.28 35.99
C PRO A 138 -6.06 10.14 35.55
N LEU A 139 -5.74 9.10 34.76
CA LEU A 139 -4.38 8.88 34.27
C LEU A 139 -4.02 9.91 33.22
N LEU A 140 -4.93 10.21 32.29
CA LEU A 140 -4.75 11.20 31.21
C LEU A 140 -4.74 12.65 31.72
N GLU A 141 -5.41 12.92 32.83
CA GLU A 141 -5.39 14.23 33.51
C GLU A 141 -4.16 14.46 34.36
N ALA A 142 -3.59 13.42 34.94
CA ALA A 142 -2.48 13.47 35.92
C ALA A 142 -1.12 13.91 35.31
N THR A 143 -1.07 14.24 34.03
CA THR A 143 0.17 14.69 33.35
C THR A 143 0.67 16.05 33.80
N THR A 144 -0.11 16.80 34.63
CA THR A 144 0.24 18.14 35.13
C THR A 144 0.73 18.16 36.58
N GLY A 145 0.72 17.05 37.30
CA GLY A 145 1.17 17.01 38.68
C GLY A 145 1.70 15.65 39.08
N ALA A 146 2.83 15.61 39.75
CA ALA A 146 3.47 14.41 40.32
C ALA A 146 2.61 13.76 41.46
N GLY A 147 1.33 13.58 41.20
CA GLY A 147 0.44 12.82 42.08
C GLY A 147 0.79 11.35 42.04
N GLU A 148 0.96 10.75 43.17
CA GLU A 148 1.29 9.36 43.43
C GLU A 148 0.35 8.41 42.69
N LEU A 149 0.70 8.01 41.47
CA LEU A 149 0.18 6.81 40.81
C LEU A 149 0.89 5.58 41.41
N SER A 150 0.76 5.43 42.74
CA SER A 150 1.28 4.29 43.45
C SER A 150 0.31 3.11 43.32
N GLY A 151 0.66 2.18 42.49
CA GLY A 151 -0.14 0.96 42.32
C GLY A 151 0.59 -0.10 41.52
N SER A 152 1.64 -0.70 42.11
CA SER A 152 2.06 -2.04 41.68
C SER A 152 1.04 -3.05 42.20
N GLY A 153 -0.21 -2.98 41.69
CA GLY A 153 -1.29 -3.82 42.12
C GLY A 153 -1.37 -5.08 41.27
N THR A 154 -0.89 -6.19 41.75
CA THR A 154 -1.26 -7.56 41.34
C THR A 154 -2.68 -7.95 41.81
N GLY A 155 -3.47 -6.96 42.22
CA GLY A 155 -4.84 -7.15 42.70
C GLY A 155 -5.88 -7.05 41.58
N SER A 156 -7.09 -7.49 41.84
CA SER A 156 -8.27 -7.49 40.95
C SER A 156 -8.80 -6.08 40.60
N SER A 157 -7.95 -5.07 40.54
CA SER A 157 -8.33 -3.71 40.16
C SER A 157 -8.63 -3.62 38.68
N ILE A 158 -9.68 -2.90 38.38
CA ILE A 158 -10.19 -2.70 37.01
C ILE A 158 -9.19 -1.95 36.14
N LEU A 159 -8.39 -1.04 36.73
CA LEU A 159 -7.24 -0.42 36.13
C LEU A 159 -5.96 -0.89 36.81
N THR A 160 -5.02 -1.42 36.08
CA THR A 160 -3.72 -1.87 36.57
C THR A 160 -2.63 -1.11 35.79
N THR A 161 -1.64 -0.58 36.52
CA THR A 161 -0.49 0.08 35.90
C THR A 161 0.77 -0.75 36.15
N LEU A 162 1.58 -0.94 35.12
CA LEU A 162 2.86 -1.63 35.14
C LEU A 162 3.97 -0.70 34.66
N TRP A 163 4.51 0.09 35.56
CA TRP A 163 5.60 1.01 35.26
C TRP A 163 6.96 0.36 35.55
N THR A 164 7.82 0.31 34.54
CA THR A 164 9.19 -0.16 34.66
C THR A 164 10.04 0.45 33.57
N ASP A 165 11.26 0.80 33.89
CA ASP A 165 12.27 1.36 32.99
C ASP A 165 12.94 0.28 32.13
N GLU A 166 12.85 -0.99 32.52
CA GLU A 166 13.44 -2.08 31.76
C GLU A 166 12.39 -2.76 30.84
N LEU A 167 12.55 -2.54 29.56
CA LEU A 167 11.65 -3.03 28.51
C LEU A 167 11.53 -4.56 28.51
N SER A 168 12.63 -5.27 28.72
CA SER A 168 12.66 -6.73 28.71
C SER A 168 11.85 -7.32 29.88
N ILE A 169 12.00 -6.77 31.07
CA ILE A 169 11.23 -7.17 32.27
C ILE A 169 9.75 -6.85 32.07
N ARG A 170 9.45 -5.67 31.52
CA ARG A 170 8.05 -5.28 31.22
C ARG A 170 7.38 -6.27 30.29
N ARG A 171 8.00 -6.59 29.16
CA ARG A 171 7.45 -7.54 28.19
C ARG A 171 7.29 -8.94 28.76
N GLN A 172 8.22 -9.41 29.58
CA GLN A 172 8.10 -10.69 30.27
C GLN A 172 6.92 -10.71 31.23
N ARG A 173 6.74 -9.66 32.06
CA ARG A 173 5.58 -9.55 32.97
C ARG A 173 4.25 -9.50 32.22
N LEU A 174 4.19 -8.77 31.09
CA LEU A 174 3.01 -8.73 30.23
C LEU A 174 2.73 -10.10 29.60
N ALA A 175 3.76 -10.86 29.22
CA ALA A 175 3.59 -12.20 28.70
C ALA A 175 3.02 -13.17 29.74
N VAL A 176 3.49 -13.10 30.99
CA VAL A 176 2.94 -13.90 32.12
C VAL A 176 1.47 -13.53 32.34
N LEU A 177 1.17 -12.24 32.42
CA LEU A 177 -0.21 -11.76 32.61
C LEU A 177 -1.12 -12.20 31.45
N ALA A 178 -0.66 -12.09 30.20
CA ALA A 178 -1.44 -12.53 29.04
C ALA A 178 -1.74 -14.04 29.11
N ILE A 179 -0.77 -14.86 29.51
CA ILE A 179 -0.96 -16.31 29.70
C ILE A 179 -2.00 -16.60 30.79
N GLU A 180 -1.93 -15.91 31.92
CA GLU A 180 -2.92 -16.06 33.03
C GLU A 180 -4.34 -15.72 32.56
N LEU A 181 -4.49 -14.60 31.85
CA LEU A 181 -5.77 -14.16 31.29
C LEU A 181 -6.31 -15.14 30.24
N ILE A 182 -5.45 -15.66 29.36
CA ILE A 182 -5.82 -16.66 28.36
C ILE A 182 -6.29 -17.94 29.04
N ARG A 183 -5.60 -18.41 30.10
CA ARG A 183 -6.02 -19.57 30.92
C ARG A 183 -7.35 -19.33 31.63
N ALA A 184 -7.61 -18.09 32.03
CA ALA A 184 -8.91 -17.68 32.59
C ALA A 184 -9.99 -17.49 31.49
N ASN A 185 -9.71 -17.92 30.27
CA ASN A 185 -10.64 -17.85 29.13
C ASN A 185 -11.01 -16.41 28.70
N LYS A 186 -10.18 -15.41 29.03
CA LYS A 186 -10.42 -14.00 28.67
C LYS A 186 -9.94 -13.68 27.28
N ARG A 187 -10.64 -12.74 26.63
CA ARG A 187 -10.29 -12.18 25.34
C ARG A 187 -9.53 -10.88 25.56
N ILE A 188 -8.35 -10.80 25.02
CA ILE A 188 -7.40 -9.71 25.26
C ILE A 188 -7.22 -8.92 23.97
N LEU A 189 -7.40 -7.61 24.05
CA LEU A 189 -6.90 -6.66 23.07
C LEU A 189 -5.58 -6.08 23.58
N LEU A 190 -4.50 -6.32 22.86
CA LEU A 190 -3.19 -5.77 23.17
C LEU A 190 -2.84 -4.72 22.13
N VAL A 191 -2.57 -3.48 22.57
CA VAL A 191 -2.24 -2.36 21.72
C VAL A 191 -0.85 -1.82 22.03
N CYS A 192 -0.14 -1.46 20.96
CA CYS A 192 1.19 -0.85 20.99
C CYS A 192 1.17 0.47 20.24
N PRO A 193 2.19 1.35 20.43
CA PRO A 193 2.28 2.59 19.67
C PRO A 193 2.56 2.36 18.18
N ASN A 194 3.31 1.34 17.82
CA ASN A 194 3.70 1.04 16.45
C ASN A 194 3.79 -0.48 16.19
N HIS A 195 3.96 -0.84 14.92
CA HIS A 195 3.98 -2.23 14.47
C HIS A 195 5.21 -3.00 14.95
N GLN A 196 6.37 -2.34 15.12
CA GLN A 196 7.60 -2.97 15.62
C GLN A 196 7.45 -3.39 17.09
N ALA A 197 6.88 -2.52 17.93
CA ALA A 197 6.59 -2.84 19.33
C ALA A 197 5.59 -4.01 19.42
N ALA A 198 4.56 -4.01 18.57
CA ALA A 198 3.58 -5.08 18.51
C ALA A 198 4.21 -6.43 18.12
N ASP A 199 5.10 -6.44 17.13
CA ASP A 199 5.81 -7.64 16.67
C ASP A 199 6.74 -8.20 17.76
N ALA A 200 7.49 -7.35 18.44
CA ALA A 200 8.37 -7.77 19.51
C ALA A 200 7.62 -8.35 20.72
N LEU A 201 6.49 -7.71 21.09
CA LEU A 201 5.69 -8.18 22.21
C LEU A 201 4.94 -9.48 21.88
N VAL A 202 4.36 -9.61 20.68
CA VAL A 202 3.72 -10.85 20.25
C VAL A 202 4.71 -12.01 20.20
N GLY A 203 5.95 -11.76 19.76
CA GLY A 203 7.04 -12.74 19.78
C GLY A 203 7.36 -13.22 21.20
N THR A 204 7.48 -12.27 22.15
CA THR A 204 7.73 -12.57 23.57
C THR A 204 6.59 -13.42 24.17
N ILE A 205 5.34 -13.05 23.92
CA ILE A 205 4.16 -13.79 24.41
C ILE A 205 4.10 -15.19 23.75
N ALA A 206 4.29 -15.29 22.44
CA ALA A 206 4.24 -16.56 21.74
C ALA A 206 5.35 -17.52 22.21
N ARG A 207 6.57 -17.01 22.46
CA ARG A 207 7.66 -17.78 23.07
C ARG A 207 7.29 -18.30 24.47
N ALA A 208 6.75 -17.43 25.31
CA ALA A 208 6.33 -17.80 26.66
C ALA A 208 5.18 -18.82 26.64
N MET A 209 4.19 -18.66 25.76
CA MET A 209 3.10 -19.63 25.56
C MET A 209 3.63 -20.98 25.09
N LYS A 210 4.57 -21.00 24.13
CA LYS A 210 5.22 -22.22 23.64
C LYS A 210 5.96 -22.94 24.77
N ALA A 211 6.66 -22.21 25.63
CA ALA A 211 7.38 -22.78 26.76
C ALA A 211 6.47 -23.48 27.79
N VAL A 212 5.23 -22.99 27.93
CA VAL A 212 4.22 -23.61 28.83
C VAL A 212 3.25 -24.57 28.12
N GLY A 213 3.53 -24.95 26.88
CA GLY A 213 2.77 -25.92 26.08
C GLY A 213 1.41 -25.44 25.59
N LEU A 214 1.17 -24.14 25.51
CA LEU A 214 -0.08 -23.56 24.98
C LEU A 214 -0.07 -23.42 23.46
N MET A 215 -1.23 -23.62 22.84
CA MET A 215 -1.42 -23.53 21.38
C MET A 215 -1.50 -22.08 20.91
N TYR A 216 -0.37 -21.35 20.96
CA TYR A 216 -0.32 -19.94 20.63
C TYR A 216 -0.80 -19.62 19.21
N LYS A 217 -0.50 -20.47 18.20
CA LYS A 217 -0.94 -20.26 16.81
C LYS A 217 -2.47 -20.21 16.65
N THR A 218 -3.22 -20.87 17.53
CA THR A 218 -4.69 -20.89 17.48
C THR A 218 -5.29 -19.70 18.23
N TRP A 219 -4.66 -19.25 19.30
CA TRP A 219 -5.23 -18.29 20.23
C TRP A 219 -4.73 -16.86 20.05
N VAL A 220 -3.53 -16.69 19.48
CA VAL A 220 -2.91 -15.39 19.24
C VAL A 220 -3.08 -15.00 17.78
N SER A 221 -3.46 -13.76 17.52
CA SER A 221 -3.47 -13.16 16.19
C SER A 221 -2.79 -11.79 16.22
N ARG A 222 -1.86 -11.58 15.29
CA ARG A 222 -1.26 -10.28 14.99
C ARG A 222 -2.08 -9.64 13.88
N TYR A 223 -2.81 -8.59 14.21
CA TYR A 223 -3.57 -7.85 13.22
C TYR A 223 -2.60 -7.06 12.34
N GLU A 224 -2.83 -6.98 11.04
CA GLU A 224 -1.89 -6.56 10.00
C GLU A 224 -0.73 -7.57 9.76
N MET A 225 0.07 -7.31 8.74
CA MET A 225 1.27 -8.09 8.47
C MET A 225 2.34 -7.82 9.53
N ALA A 226 3.03 -8.87 9.95
CA ALA A 226 4.21 -8.70 10.78
C ALA A 226 5.37 -8.18 9.91
N LEU A 227 6.11 -7.19 10.42
CA LEU A 227 7.26 -6.62 9.73
C LEU A 227 8.44 -7.59 9.69
N ALA A 228 8.62 -8.36 10.75
CA ALA A 228 9.66 -9.34 10.88
C ALA A 228 9.16 -10.77 10.60
N GLN A 229 10.01 -11.60 10.02
CA GLN A 229 9.70 -13.03 9.84
C GLN A 229 9.67 -13.77 11.17
N GLN A 230 10.60 -13.42 12.04
CA GLN A 230 10.75 -14.03 13.36
C GLN A 230 10.97 -12.95 14.43
N ALA A 231 10.37 -13.13 15.58
CA ALA A 231 10.67 -12.37 16.79
C ALA A 231 10.88 -13.35 17.94
N GLU A 232 11.93 -13.14 18.72
CA GLU A 232 12.24 -13.97 19.88
C GLU A 232 12.34 -15.49 19.58
N GLY A 233 12.79 -15.86 18.38
CA GLY A 233 12.90 -17.25 17.94
C GLY A 233 11.58 -17.93 17.59
N VAL A 234 10.52 -17.16 17.44
CA VAL A 234 9.19 -17.63 16.99
C VAL A 234 8.85 -17.00 15.65
N GLY A 235 8.33 -17.79 14.71
CA GLY A 235 7.80 -17.28 13.44
C GLY A 235 6.52 -16.48 13.70
N ILE A 236 6.58 -15.16 13.57
CA ILE A 236 5.43 -14.28 13.84
C ILE A 236 4.56 -14.03 12.61
N GLN A 237 5.07 -14.26 11.40
CA GLN A 237 4.26 -14.16 10.18
C GLN A 237 3.10 -15.14 10.16
N GLU A 238 3.29 -16.35 10.70
CA GLU A 238 2.21 -17.34 10.84
C GLU A 238 1.10 -16.90 11.83
N LEU A 239 1.40 -15.93 12.69
CA LEU A 239 0.43 -15.32 13.61
C LEU A 239 -0.32 -14.15 12.96
N GLY A 240 0.09 -13.72 11.78
CA GLY A 240 -0.59 -12.69 11.01
C GLY A 240 -2.04 -13.06 10.77
N PHE A 241 -2.93 -12.10 10.98
CA PHE A 241 -4.37 -12.27 10.85
C PHE A 241 -4.76 -12.84 9.47
N GLU A 242 -4.23 -12.26 8.39
CA GLU A 242 -4.53 -12.72 7.04
C GLU A 242 -3.97 -14.12 6.74
N ALA A 243 -2.76 -14.41 7.22
CA ALA A 243 -2.17 -15.74 7.05
C ALA A 243 -3.04 -16.82 7.75
N GLN A 244 -3.51 -16.51 8.95
CA GLN A 244 -4.38 -17.40 9.70
C GLN A 244 -5.77 -17.51 9.05
N MET A 245 -6.34 -16.41 8.57
CA MET A 245 -7.60 -16.42 7.84
C MET A 245 -7.50 -17.26 6.57
N HIS A 246 -6.46 -17.02 5.77
CA HIS A 246 -6.24 -17.78 4.54
C HIS A 246 -6.19 -19.29 4.81
N GLN A 247 -5.48 -19.72 5.86
CA GLN A 247 -5.43 -21.12 6.27
C GLN A 247 -6.79 -21.67 6.73
N PHE A 248 -7.57 -20.87 7.45
CA PHE A 248 -8.87 -21.28 7.97
C PHE A 248 -9.91 -21.41 6.85
N TYR A 249 -9.93 -20.44 5.90
CA TYR A 249 -10.93 -20.42 4.83
C TYR A 249 -10.55 -21.26 3.62
N ALA A 250 -9.27 -21.55 3.39
CA ALA A 250 -8.85 -22.50 2.34
C ALA A 250 -9.48 -23.90 2.52
N LYS A 251 -9.90 -24.21 3.74
CA LYS A 251 -10.55 -25.48 4.08
C LYS A 251 -12.09 -25.46 3.94
N SER A 252 -12.73 -24.30 3.87
CA SER A 252 -14.17 -24.28 4.14
C SER A 252 -15.13 -24.00 2.97
N ARG A 253 -14.70 -23.55 1.77
CA ARG A 253 -15.66 -23.32 0.66
C ARG A 253 -15.02 -23.31 -0.73
N GLN A 254 -15.26 -24.36 -1.51
CA GLN A 254 -14.79 -24.52 -2.90
C GLN A 254 -15.39 -23.49 -3.88
N ASP A 255 -16.65 -23.10 -3.71
CA ASP A 255 -17.35 -22.25 -4.70
C ASP A 255 -16.91 -20.80 -4.71
N LYS A 256 -16.52 -20.24 -3.55
CA LYS A 256 -16.04 -18.87 -3.44
C LYS A 256 -14.57 -18.72 -3.76
N ALA A 257 -13.79 -19.76 -3.49
CA ALA A 257 -12.42 -19.85 -3.99
C ALA A 257 -12.37 -19.79 -5.53
N ALA A 258 -13.38 -20.27 -6.21
CA ALA A 258 -13.47 -20.19 -7.67
C ALA A 258 -13.69 -18.74 -8.15
N LEU A 259 -14.61 -18.00 -7.54
CA LEU A 259 -14.84 -16.58 -7.87
C LEU A 259 -13.60 -15.72 -7.56
N ARG A 260 -12.97 -15.93 -6.40
CA ARG A 260 -11.75 -15.24 -6.01
C ARG A 260 -10.61 -15.53 -6.98
N ARG A 261 -10.38 -16.81 -7.34
CA ARG A 261 -9.36 -17.18 -8.35
C ARG A 261 -9.59 -16.49 -9.69
N LYS A 262 -10.85 -16.40 -10.15
CA LYS A 262 -11.20 -15.72 -11.40
C LYS A 262 -10.91 -14.21 -11.30
N TYR A 263 -11.26 -13.59 -10.19
CA TYR A 263 -10.99 -12.17 -9.96
C TYR A 263 -9.48 -11.89 -9.86
N ASP A 264 -8.75 -12.70 -9.10
CA ASP A 264 -7.30 -12.58 -8.99
C ASP A 264 -6.63 -12.78 -10.35
N ARG A 265 -7.10 -13.78 -11.12
CA ARG A 265 -6.58 -14.03 -12.48
C ARG A 265 -6.87 -12.86 -13.43
N PHE A 266 -8.05 -12.28 -13.36
CA PHE A 266 -8.38 -11.08 -14.14
C PHE A 266 -7.43 -9.92 -13.79
N ARG A 267 -7.14 -9.73 -12.51
CA ARG A 267 -6.22 -8.68 -12.03
C ARG A 267 -4.78 -8.93 -12.48
N GLU A 268 -4.32 -10.17 -12.49
CA GLU A 268 -3.01 -10.53 -13.02
C GLU A 268 -2.90 -10.24 -14.52
N LEU A 269 -3.94 -10.56 -15.29
CA LEU A 269 -3.94 -10.39 -16.73
C LEU A 269 -4.07 -8.91 -17.16
N THR A 270 -4.74 -8.08 -16.38
CA THR A 270 -5.01 -6.67 -16.73
C THR A 270 -3.72 -5.88 -17.00
N PRO A 271 -2.73 -5.81 -16.09
CA PRO A 271 -1.50 -5.06 -16.34
C PRO A 271 -0.64 -5.68 -17.46
N VAL A 272 -0.64 -7.01 -17.57
CA VAL A 272 0.10 -7.71 -18.62
C VAL A 272 -0.44 -7.36 -20.00
N LEU A 273 -1.77 -7.37 -20.16
CA LEU A 273 -2.40 -7.03 -21.44
C LEU A 273 -2.32 -5.54 -21.75
N ALA A 274 -2.38 -4.67 -20.74
CA ALA A 274 -2.16 -3.23 -20.90
C ALA A 274 -0.74 -2.96 -21.41
N TYR A 275 0.29 -3.52 -20.78
CA TYR A 275 1.68 -3.43 -21.24
C TYR A 275 1.85 -3.92 -22.68
N LYS A 276 1.33 -5.13 -22.98
CA LYS A 276 1.41 -5.68 -24.32
C LYS A 276 0.64 -4.87 -25.35
N GLY A 277 -0.49 -4.27 -24.93
CA GLY A 277 -1.27 -3.36 -25.75
C GLY A 277 -0.52 -2.07 -26.08
N GLN A 278 0.21 -1.52 -25.13
CA GLN A 278 1.08 -0.36 -25.36
C GLN A 278 2.21 -0.72 -26.32
N LYS A 279 2.90 -1.84 -26.11
CA LYS A 279 3.94 -2.32 -27.03
C LYS A 279 3.43 -2.60 -28.44
N GLN A 280 2.18 -3.03 -28.58
CA GLN A 280 1.55 -3.17 -29.90
C GLN A 280 1.35 -1.82 -30.59
N LYS A 281 0.95 -0.78 -29.86
CA LYS A 281 0.84 0.58 -30.41
C LYS A 281 2.20 1.10 -30.86
N ASP A 282 3.23 0.93 -29.99
CA ASP A 282 4.61 1.31 -30.32
C ASP A 282 5.10 0.60 -31.60
N LEU A 283 4.79 -0.70 -31.73
CA LEU A 283 5.10 -1.49 -32.92
C LEU A 283 4.36 -0.99 -34.16
N ASP A 284 3.09 -0.64 -34.04
CA ASP A 284 2.28 -0.15 -35.16
C ASP A 284 2.77 1.24 -35.61
N GLU A 285 3.22 2.09 -34.68
CA GLU A 285 3.85 3.39 -34.99
C GLU A 285 5.17 3.22 -35.75
N VAL A 286 6.05 2.31 -35.30
CA VAL A 286 7.32 2.04 -35.98
C VAL A 286 7.11 1.41 -37.33
N ARG A 287 6.12 0.52 -37.51
CA ARG A 287 5.74 -0.02 -38.84
C ARG A 287 5.21 1.05 -39.77
N LEU A 288 4.45 2.02 -39.25
CA LEU A 288 4.00 3.15 -40.05
C LEU A 288 5.18 4.02 -40.50
N LEU A 289 6.17 4.22 -39.62
CA LEU A 289 7.42 4.90 -39.97
C LEU A 289 8.19 4.13 -41.05
N GLU A 290 8.37 2.82 -40.87
CA GLU A 290 9.00 1.94 -41.88
C GLU A 290 8.33 2.09 -43.25
N TRP A 291 6.99 2.02 -43.28
CA TRP A 291 6.24 2.19 -44.53
C TRP A 291 6.48 3.56 -45.18
N ARG A 292 6.50 4.64 -44.40
CA ARG A 292 6.81 5.99 -44.89
C ARG A 292 8.20 6.08 -45.45
N LEU A 293 9.20 5.54 -44.74
CA LEU A 293 10.60 5.51 -45.18
C LEU A 293 10.75 4.71 -46.47
N LEU A 294 10.11 3.54 -46.59
CA LEU A 294 10.10 2.72 -47.79
C LEU A 294 9.52 3.48 -48.99
N THR A 295 8.42 4.22 -48.79
CA THR A 295 7.81 5.04 -49.83
C THR A 295 8.75 6.13 -50.27
N GLN A 296 9.39 6.85 -49.34
CA GLN A 296 10.35 7.91 -49.64
C GLN A 296 11.60 7.38 -50.39
N VAL A 297 12.11 6.23 -49.95
CA VAL A 297 13.23 5.55 -50.64
C VAL A 297 12.84 5.17 -52.08
N SER A 298 11.63 4.63 -52.26
CA SER A 298 11.10 4.28 -53.58
C SER A 298 10.99 5.50 -54.50
N ASP A 299 10.45 6.60 -53.99
CA ASP A 299 10.31 7.87 -54.76
C ASP A 299 11.66 8.43 -55.12
N LEU A 300 12.64 8.40 -54.21
CA LEU A 300 14.01 8.85 -54.52
C LEU A 300 14.71 7.94 -55.52
N GLN A 301 14.51 6.61 -55.42
CA GLN A 301 15.04 5.64 -56.39
C GLN A 301 14.46 5.86 -57.80
N ALA A 302 13.15 6.19 -57.88
CA ALA A 302 12.54 6.56 -59.15
C ALA A 302 13.20 7.81 -59.72
N LYS A 303 13.43 8.85 -58.89
CA LYS A 303 14.13 10.07 -59.30
C LYS A 303 15.58 9.79 -59.74
N VAL A 304 16.32 8.95 -58.99
CA VAL A 304 17.67 8.52 -59.39
C VAL A 304 17.64 7.82 -60.76
N LYS A 305 16.66 6.93 -60.97
CA LYS A 305 16.50 6.23 -62.26
C LYS A 305 16.18 7.18 -63.40
N ASP A 306 15.30 8.17 -63.17
CA ASP A 306 14.94 9.18 -64.17
C ASP A 306 16.12 10.08 -64.52
N VAL A 307 16.90 10.50 -63.51
CA VAL A 307 18.12 11.29 -63.74
C VAL A 307 19.17 10.47 -64.49
N ASN A 308 19.38 9.20 -64.15
CA ASN A 308 20.28 8.30 -64.84
C ASN A 308 19.84 8.08 -66.32
N ALA A 309 18.55 7.88 -66.59
CA ALA A 309 17.99 7.73 -67.88
C ALA A 309 18.24 9.00 -68.70
N THR A 310 18.03 10.19 -68.09
CA THR A 310 18.27 11.47 -68.75
C THR A 310 19.78 11.68 -69.06
N LEU A 311 20.68 11.30 -68.21
CA LEU A 311 22.12 11.32 -68.42
C LEU A 311 22.52 10.36 -69.51
N ALA A 312 22.00 9.14 -69.57
CA ALA A 312 22.27 8.19 -70.63
C ALA A 312 21.74 8.65 -71.97
N GLU A 313 20.54 9.26 -72.01
CA GLU A 313 20.05 9.92 -73.25
C GLU A 313 20.97 11.08 -73.73
N TYR A 314 21.42 11.87 -72.73
CA TYR A 314 22.33 12.97 -73.02
C TYR A 314 23.70 12.50 -73.59
N GLU A 315 24.24 11.41 -73.07
CA GLU A 315 25.48 10.78 -73.54
C GLU A 315 25.36 10.23 -74.97
N ASN A 316 24.19 9.79 -75.38
CA ASN A 316 23.91 9.26 -76.71
C ASN A 316 23.58 10.33 -77.75
N LEU A 317 23.47 11.62 -77.35
CA LEU A 317 23.19 12.71 -78.28
C LEU A 317 24.45 13.14 -79.11
N PRO A 318 24.27 13.50 -80.37
CA PRO A 318 25.36 14.10 -81.16
C PRO A 318 25.90 15.39 -80.53
N LEU A 319 27.21 15.66 -80.66
CA LEU A 319 27.92 16.79 -80.05
C LEU A 319 27.23 18.13 -80.20
N PHE A 320 26.67 18.41 -81.37
CA PHE A 320 25.97 19.68 -81.71
C PHE A 320 24.66 19.85 -80.82
N LYS A 321 23.93 18.81 -80.59
CA LYS A 321 22.73 18.83 -79.75
C LYS A 321 23.07 18.95 -78.24
N ARG A 322 24.20 18.41 -77.83
CA ARG A 322 24.67 18.56 -76.41
C ARG A 322 24.99 20.04 -76.12
N LEU A 323 25.68 20.73 -77.00
CA LEU A 323 26.01 22.17 -76.89
C LEU A 323 24.76 23.06 -76.88
N SER A 324 23.74 22.75 -77.68
CA SER A 324 22.48 23.50 -77.67
C SER A 324 21.66 23.32 -76.36
N LEU A 325 21.70 22.17 -75.76
CA LEU A 325 21.05 21.92 -74.50
C LEU A 325 21.79 22.55 -73.33
N GLN A 326 23.11 22.64 -73.34
CA GLN A 326 23.92 23.42 -72.42
C GLN A 326 23.58 24.91 -72.45
N ALA A 327 23.34 25.47 -73.65
CA ALA A 327 22.95 26.87 -73.82
C ALA A 327 21.54 27.18 -73.26
N VAL A 328 20.69 26.20 -73.11
CA VAL A 328 19.32 26.32 -72.51
C VAL A 328 19.29 26.02 -70.97
N GLY A 329 20.47 25.91 -70.32
CA GLY A 329 20.57 25.76 -68.89
C GLY A 329 20.38 24.34 -68.36
N LYS A 330 20.26 23.31 -69.21
CA LYS A 330 20.31 21.91 -68.81
C LYS A 330 21.75 21.44 -68.69
N ASN A 331 22.38 21.76 -67.57
CA ASN A 331 23.78 21.44 -67.31
C ASN A 331 23.93 20.02 -66.80
N VAL A 332 24.76 19.19 -67.45
CA VAL A 332 25.09 17.83 -66.99
C VAL A 332 25.62 17.81 -65.57
N GLU A 333 26.34 18.86 -65.21
CA GLU A 333 26.89 19.05 -63.90
C GLU A 333 25.79 19.16 -62.83
N SER A 334 24.67 19.84 -63.10
CA SER A 334 23.50 19.91 -62.23
C SER A 334 22.82 18.57 -62.12
N LEU A 335 22.77 17.74 -63.15
CA LEU A 335 22.19 16.40 -63.08
C LEU A 335 23.05 15.47 -62.22
N HIS A 336 24.38 15.57 -62.29
CA HIS A 336 25.27 14.84 -61.39
C HIS A 336 25.13 15.29 -59.96
N GLN A 337 25.00 16.59 -59.71
CA GLN A 337 24.73 17.12 -58.36
C GLN A 337 23.39 16.62 -57.81
N TYR A 338 22.33 16.56 -58.61
CA TYR A 338 21.05 15.98 -58.22
C TYR A 338 21.15 14.49 -57.96
N LEU A 339 21.92 13.76 -58.75
CA LEU A 339 22.15 12.34 -58.59
C LEU A 339 22.84 12.07 -57.23
N GLU A 340 23.94 12.75 -56.97
CA GLU A 340 24.70 12.64 -55.73
C GLU A 340 23.84 13.02 -54.52
N LEU A 341 23.04 14.08 -54.62
CA LEU A 341 22.10 14.47 -53.58
C LEU A 341 21.05 13.40 -53.32
N TYR A 342 20.42 12.86 -54.37
CA TYR A 342 19.38 11.81 -54.20
C TYR A 342 19.97 10.50 -53.71
N GLU A 343 21.18 10.12 -54.15
CA GLU A 343 21.87 8.95 -53.65
C GLU A 343 22.27 9.09 -52.18
N SER A 344 22.76 10.27 -51.78
CA SER A 344 23.05 10.58 -50.38
C SER A 344 21.80 10.49 -49.50
N GLN A 345 20.69 11.12 -49.94
CA GLN A 345 19.42 11.04 -49.25
C GLN A 345 18.88 9.61 -49.18
N CYS A 346 19.02 8.83 -50.27
CA CYS A 346 18.67 7.41 -50.27
C CYS A 346 19.50 6.60 -49.25
N ALA A 347 20.78 6.87 -49.13
CA ALA A 347 21.65 6.19 -48.18
C ALA A 347 21.26 6.53 -46.71
N GLU A 348 20.96 7.80 -46.43
CA GLU A 348 20.51 8.24 -45.11
C GLU A 348 19.18 7.58 -44.74
N LEU A 349 18.16 7.65 -45.62
CA LEU A 349 16.87 7.01 -45.37
C LEU A 349 16.94 5.48 -45.24
N ARG A 350 17.88 4.83 -45.94
CA ARG A 350 18.13 3.39 -45.75
C ARG A 350 18.71 3.12 -44.38
N GLY A 351 19.62 3.98 -43.88
CA GLY A 351 20.12 3.87 -42.52
C GLY A 351 18.99 3.98 -41.46
N GLU A 352 18.09 4.96 -41.64
CA GLU A 352 16.92 5.09 -40.77
C GLU A 352 15.96 3.88 -40.88
N LEU A 353 15.79 3.34 -42.07
CA LEU A 353 14.98 2.17 -42.33
C LEU A 353 15.55 0.93 -41.62
N ASP A 354 16.85 0.75 -41.62
CA ASP A 354 17.50 -0.37 -40.93
C ASP A 354 17.36 -0.23 -39.40
N VAL A 355 17.45 0.99 -38.86
CA VAL A 355 17.16 1.27 -37.46
C VAL A 355 15.70 0.93 -37.12
N ALA A 356 14.75 1.35 -37.98
CA ALA A 356 13.33 1.04 -37.79
C ALA A 356 13.06 -0.48 -37.78
N LYS A 357 13.70 -1.25 -38.67
CA LYS A 357 13.59 -2.71 -38.73
C LYS A 357 14.12 -3.38 -37.45
N VAL A 358 15.31 -2.97 -37.01
CA VAL A 358 15.86 -3.50 -35.71
C VAL A 358 14.87 -3.24 -34.57
N ARG A 359 14.28 -2.04 -34.54
CA ARG A 359 13.28 -1.69 -33.51
C ARG A 359 12.00 -2.52 -33.60
N ILE A 360 11.56 -2.85 -34.81
CA ILE A 360 10.42 -3.78 -35.04
C ILE A 360 10.76 -5.15 -34.50
N ASP A 361 11.94 -5.68 -34.79
CA ASP A 361 12.38 -7.01 -34.33
C ASP A 361 12.46 -7.10 -32.80
N GLU A 362 12.82 -6.01 -32.12
CA GLU A 362 12.79 -5.92 -30.65
C GLU A 362 11.36 -5.89 -30.10
N LEU A 363 10.47 -5.09 -30.72
CA LEU A 363 9.10 -4.88 -30.24
C LEU A 363 8.16 -6.07 -30.50
N VAL A 364 8.38 -6.84 -31.56
CA VAL A 364 7.55 -8.00 -31.92
C VAL A 364 7.39 -9.01 -30.78
N PRO A 365 8.48 -9.51 -30.14
CA PRO A 365 8.34 -10.42 -29.01
C PRO A 365 7.71 -9.77 -27.77
N GLU A 366 7.96 -8.48 -27.51
CA GLU A 366 7.37 -7.76 -26.40
C GLU A 366 5.85 -7.56 -26.57
N ALA A 367 5.40 -7.23 -27.76
CA ALA A 367 3.99 -7.04 -28.11
C ALA A 367 3.21 -8.36 -28.22
N ALA A 368 3.92 -9.49 -28.44
CA ALA A 368 3.28 -10.78 -28.67
C ALA A 368 2.42 -11.21 -27.47
N VAL A 369 1.11 -11.35 -27.68
CA VAL A 369 0.16 -11.85 -26.69
C VAL A 369 -0.05 -13.35 -26.95
N PRO A 370 0.12 -14.23 -25.93
CA PRO A 370 -0.23 -15.64 -26.04
C PRO A 370 -1.67 -15.83 -26.52
N LYS A 371 -1.91 -16.82 -27.40
CA LYS A 371 -3.21 -17.03 -28.05
C LYS A 371 -4.36 -17.19 -27.06
N ASP A 372 -4.09 -17.80 -25.91
CA ASP A 372 -5.10 -18.12 -24.90
C ASP A 372 -5.40 -16.95 -23.96
N MET A 373 -4.51 -15.97 -23.85
CA MET A 373 -4.61 -14.87 -22.87
C MET A 373 -5.72 -13.88 -23.21
N ARG A 374 -5.93 -13.56 -24.48
CA ARG A 374 -6.99 -12.63 -24.90
C ARG A 374 -8.39 -13.20 -24.71
N PRO A 375 -8.70 -14.44 -25.14
CA PRO A 375 -10.02 -15.03 -24.89
C PRO A 375 -10.27 -15.23 -23.40
N GLU A 376 -9.29 -15.74 -22.63
CA GLU A 376 -9.38 -15.87 -21.17
C GLU A 376 -9.75 -14.53 -20.50
N PHE A 377 -9.05 -13.47 -20.85
CA PHE A 377 -9.34 -12.14 -20.31
C PHE A 377 -10.72 -11.63 -20.73
N ALA A 378 -11.16 -11.87 -21.97
CA ALA A 378 -12.45 -11.45 -22.45
C ALA A 378 -13.59 -12.17 -21.70
N GLU A 379 -13.46 -13.48 -21.47
CA GLU A 379 -14.42 -14.26 -20.70
C GLU A 379 -14.49 -13.79 -19.23
N LEU A 380 -13.34 -13.59 -18.61
CA LEU A 380 -13.26 -13.08 -17.24
C LEU A 380 -13.86 -11.67 -17.13
N LYS A 381 -13.56 -10.79 -18.09
CA LYS A 381 -14.10 -9.44 -18.15
C LYS A 381 -15.63 -9.45 -18.30
N GLU A 382 -16.18 -10.29 -19.19
CA GLU A 382 -17.60 -10.42 -19.38
C GLU A 382 -18.30 -10.96 -18.13
N GLU A 383 -17.71 -11.95 -17.46
CA GLU A 383 -18.24 -12.49 -16.21
C GLU A 383 -18.22 -11.44 -15.09
N ILE A 384 -17.13 -10.67 -14.96
CA ILE A 384 -17.02 -9.58 -14.00
C ILE A 384 -18.06 -8.49 -14.26
N VAL A 385 -18.26 -8.10 -15.52
CA VAL A 385 -19.29 -7.12 -15.90
C VAL A 385 -20.69 -7.66 -15.56
N ARG A 386 -20.97 -8.94 -15.83
CA ARG A 386 -22.24 -9.60 -15.49
C ARG A 386 -22.50 -9.59 -13.99
N LEU A 387 -21.48 -9.71 -13.16
CA LEU A 387 -21.55 -9.63 -11.71
C LEU A 387 -21.64 -8.19 -11.16
N GLY A 388 -21.58 -7.18 -12.03
CA GLY A 388 -21.74 -5.76 -11.69
C GLY A 388 -20.44 -4.99 -11.56
N GLY A 389 -19.36 -5.51 -12.14
CA GLY A 389 -18.05 -4.84 -12.22
C GLY A 389 -17.12 -5.14 -11.06
N THR A 390 -15.86 -4.75 -11.23
CA THR A 390 -14.78 -5.01 -10.26
C THR A 390 -15.06 -4.43 -8.89
N LYS A 391 -15.64 -3.22 -8.81
CA LYS A 391 -16.00 -2.57 -7.54
C LYS A 391 -17.03 -3.41 -6.78
N LYS A 392 -18.10 -3.85 -7.44
CA LYS A 392 -19.15 -4.65 -6.79
C LYS A 392 -18.65 -6.02 -6.33
N ILE A 393 -17.78 -6.66 -7.13
CA ILE A 393 -17.15 -7.93 -6.71
C ILE A 393 -16.25 -7.70 -5.49
N ARG A 394 -15.44 -6.66 -5.50
CA ARG A 394 -14.60 -6.27 -4.36
C ARG A 394 -15.45 -6.00 -3.13
N ASP A 395 -16.54 -5.23 -3.26
CA ASP A 395 -17.45 -4.91 -2.16
C ASP A 395 -18.16 -6.18 -1.64
N LEU A 396 -18.54 -7.10 -2.53
CA LEU A 396 -19.13 -8.40 -2.16
C LEU A 396 -18.14 -9.31 -1.45
N LEU A 397 -16.89 -9.37 -1.92
CA LEU A 397 -15.83 -10.12 -1.27
C LEU A 397 -15.45 -9.47 0.07
N ALA A 398 -15.37 -8.14 0.14
CA ALA A 398 -15.08 -7.38 1.36
C ALA A 398 -16.21 -7.48 2.39
N ALA A 399 -17.48 -7.34 2.00
CA ALA A 399 -18.61 -7.44 2.91
C ALA A 399 -18.72 -8.82 3.56
N GLU A 400 -18.38 -9.88 2.84
CA GLU A 400 -18.34 -11.24 3.37
C GLU A 400 -17.06 -11.53 4.15
N GLU A 401 -15.93 -10.95 3.70
CA GLU A 401 -14.68 -10.96 4.46
C GLU A 401 -14.85 -10.24 5.79
N ASP A 402 -15.54 -9.11 5.86
CA ASP A 402 -15.81 -8.39 7.09
C ASP A 402 -16.59 -9.24 8.10
N THR A 403 -17.62 -9.95 7.67
CA THR A 403 -18.37 -10.86 8.57
C THR A 403 -17.49 -12.02 9.04
N ASN A 404 -16.70 -12.57 8.16
CA ASN A 404 -15.78 -13.64 8.44
C ASN A 404 -14.60 -13.15 9.30
N ARG A 405 -14.06 -11.97 9.00
CA ARG A 405 -13.02 -11.31 9.80
C ARG A 405 -13.48 -11.04 11.20
N GLN A 406 -14.71 -10.53 11.38
CA GLN A 406 -15.32 -10.33 12.70
C GLN A 406 -15.42 -11.64 13.49
N ALA A 407 -15.98 -12.69 12.90
CA ALA A 407 -16.11 -14.00 13.55
C ALA A 407 -14.73 -14.59 13.90
N PHE A 408 -13.76 -14.43 13.03
CA PHE A 408 -12.39 -14.90 13.25
C PHE A 408 -11.74 -14.20 14.46
N ILE A 409 -11.79 -12.86 14.53
CA ILE A 409 -11.27 -12.10 15.68
C ILE A 409 -12.02 -12.45 16.97
N GLN A 410 -13.34 -12.63 16.90
CA GLN A 410 -14.14 -13.02 18.06
C GLN A 410 -13.73 -14.38 18.65
N ASN A 411 -13.16 -15.25 17.83
CA ASN A 411 -12.67 -16.57 18.27
C ASN A 411 -11.21 -16.54 18.77
N ARG A 412 -10.49 -15.41 18.66
CA ARG A 412 -9.12 -15.29 19.19
C ARG A 412 -9.12 -14.88 20.66
N ARG A 413 -8.15 -15.41 21.40
CA ARG A 413 -7.96 -15.07 22.82
C ARG A 413 -7.11 -13.82 23.00
N LEU A 414 -6.15 -13.61 22.11
CA LEU A 414 -5.27 -12.45 22.11
C LEU A 414 -5.19 -11.88 20.69
N VAL A 415 -5.55 -10.62 20.55
CA VAL A 415 -5.37 -9.83 19.32
C VAL A 415 -4.37 -8.73 19.62
N VAL A 416 -3.31 -8.65 18.82
CA VAL A 416 -2.22 -7.66 18.96
C VAL A 416 -2.21 -6.74 17.76
N THR A 417 -2.22 -5.41 17.98
CA THR A 417 -2.22 -4.40 16.92
C THR A 417 -1.71 -3.05 17.43
N THR A 418 -1.72 -2.02 16.60
CA THR A 418 -1.49 -0.64 17.05
C THR A 418 -2.78 -0.02 17.58
N ALA A 419 -2.64 0.96 18.47
CA ALA A 419 -3.81 1.67 19.00
C ALA A 419 -4.53 2.50 17.91
N SER A 420 -3.77 3.06 16.98
CA SER A 420 -4.30 3.80 15.83
C SER A 420 -5.19 2.90 14.94
N ARG A 421 -4.77 1.67 14.67
CA ARG A 421 -5.59 0.70 13.92
C ARG A 421 -6.89 0.35 14.61
N VAL A 422 -6.87 0.21 15.93
CA VAL A 422 -8.10 -0.04 16.71
C VAL A 422 -9.11 1.10 16.55
N LEU A 423 -8.63 2.34 16.55
CA LEU A 423 -9.50 3.50 16.39
C LEU A 423 -10.05 3.61 14.96
N ASN A 424 -9.22 3.36 13.94
CA ASN A 424 -9.53 3.68 12.56
C ASN A 424 -10.13 2.52 11.75
N ASP A 425 -9.89 1.26 12.13
CA ASP A 425 -10.44 0.14 11.39
C ASP A 425 -11.90 -0.16 11.80
N PRO A 426 -12.84 -0.19 10.83
CA PRO A 426 -14.26 -0.46 11.09
C PRO A 426 -14.54 -1.78 11.78
N LEU A 427 -13.66 -2.78 11.62
CA LEU A 427 -13.83 -4.11 12.21
C LEU A 427 -13.88 -4.05 13.73
N PHE A 428 -13.03 -3.22 14.35
CA PHE A 428 -13.00 -3.07 15.81
C PHE A 428 -14.26 -2.40 16.37
N SER A 429 -15.06 -1.70 15.58
CA SER A 429 -16.37 -1.19 16.04
C SER A 429 -17.34 -2.31 16.44
N ARG A 430 -17.18 -3.49 15.85
CA ARG A 430 -18.10 -4.64 15.96
C ARG A 430 -17.60 -5.72 16.90
N VAL A 431 -16.37 -5.60 17.42
CA VAL A 431 -15.72 -6.59 18.27
C VAL A 431 -15.57 -6.05 19.69
N ARG A 432 -15.70 -6.90 20.69
CA ARG A 432 -15.51 -6.56 22.11
C ARG A 432 -14.53 -7.52 22.76
N PHE A 433 -13.85 -7.02 23.77
CA PHE A 433 -12.84 -7.76 24.50
C PHE A 433 -13.10 -7.68 26.02
N ASP A 434 -12.50 -8.58 26.78
CA ASP A 434 -12.59 -8.58 28.25
C ASP A 434 -11.53 -7.62 28.80
N VAL A 435 -10.32 -7.68 28.27
CA VAL A 435 -9.16 -6.97 28.82
C VAL A 435 -8.43 -6.18 27.71
N LEU A 436 -8.07 -4.94 28.04
CA LEU A 436 -7.12 -4.14 27.27
C LEU A 436 -5.75 -4.23 27.93
N ILE A 437 -4.72 -4.48 27.15
CA ILE A 437 -3.31 -4.28 27.53
C ILE A 437 -2.73 -3.24 26.58
N ALA A 438 -2.30 -2.08 27.10
CA ALA A 438 -1.59 -1.06 26.34
C ALA A 438 -0.12 -1.05 26.77
N ASP A 439 0.77 -1.51 25.89
CA ASP A 439 2.21 -1.47 26.14
C ASP A 439 2.83 -0.24 25.50
N GLU A 440 3.88 0.27 26.14
CA GLU A 440 4.51 1.56 25.80
C GLU A 440 3.47 2.70 25.69
N ALA A 441 2.50 2.67 26.60
CA ALA A 441 1.34 3.55 26.59
C ALA A 441 1.67 5.06 26.55
N PRO A 442 2.76 5.58 27.14
CA PRO A 442 3.14 6.98 26.98
C PRO A 442 3.33 7.43 25.53
N TRP A 443 3.64 6.50 24.64
CA TRP A 443 3.83 6.74 23.21
C TRP A 443 2.55 6.51 22.38
N ILE A 444 1.44 6.15 23.04
CA ILE A 444 0.11 6.04 22.42
C ILE A 444 -0.64 7.34 22.65
N ALA A 445 -1.14 7.97 21.59
CA ALA A 445 -1.96 9.16 21.71
C ALA A 445 -3.26 8.87 22.48
N ALA A 446 -3.78 9.87 23.22
CA ALA A 446 -4.93 9.69 24.10
C ALA A 446 -6.20 9.26 23.37
N ALA A 447 -6.47 9.78 22.19
CA ALA A 447 -7.65 9.43 21.40
C ALA A 447 -7.69 7.93 20.99
N PRO A 448 -6.65 7.33 20.39
CA PRO A 448 -6.56 5.89 20.15
C PRO A 448 -6.64 5.05 21.42
N LEU A 449 -6.03 5.50 22.51
CA LEU A 449 -6.07 4.76 23.79
C LEU A 449 -7.50 4.73 24.38
N LEU A 450 -8.21 5.87 24.35
CA LEU A 450 -9.62 5.96 24.73
C LEU A 450 -10.51 5.10 23.83
N GLY A 451 -10.24 5.13 22.51
CA GLY A 451 -10.91 4.28 21.54
C GLY A 451 -10.79 2.79 21.85
N ALA A 452 -9.60 2.34 22.17
CA ALA A 452 -9.33 0.96 22.57
C ALA A 452 -9.99 0.60 23.92
N ALA A 453 -9.97 1.52 24.90
CA ALA A 453 -10.60 1.33 26.22
C ALA A 453 -12.11 1.17 26.14
N GLY A 454 -12.77 1.85 25.20
CA GLY A 454 -14.21 1.71 24.95
C GLY A 454 -14.62 0.35 24.38
N LEU A 455 -13.69 -0.50 23.97
CA LEU A 455 -13.98 -1.85 23.45
C LEU A 455 -13.90 -2.95 24.52
N VAL A 456 -13.51 -2.61 25.75
CA VAL A 456 -13.29 -3.58 26.83
C VAL A 456 -14.22 -3.34 28.02
N HIS A 457 -14.49 -4.38 28.79
CA HIS A 457 -15.47 -4.26 29.86
C HIS A 457 -14.96 -4.71 31.25
N GLU A 458 -13.90 -5.51 31.36
CA GLU A 458 -13.45 -6.02 32.66
C GLU A 458 -12.23 -5.28 33.21
N ARG A 459 -11.14 -5.24 32.47
CA ARG A 459 -9.85 -4.75 32.97
C ARG A 459 -9.07 -3.98 31.94
N ILE A 460 -8.38 -2.94 32.38
CA ILE A 460 -7.42 -2.18 31.58
C ILE A 460 -6.05 -2.28 32.25
N VAL A 461 -5.04 -2.64 31.50
CA VAL A 461 -3.65 -2.71 31.92
C VAL A 461 -2.84 -1.71 31.09
N ILE A 462 -2.23 -0.76 31.75
CA ILE A 462 -1.37 0.26 31.14
C ILE A 462 0.07 -0.03 31.54
N SER A 463 0.96 -0.14 30.58
CA SER A 463 2.38 -0.38 30.83
C SER A 463 3.27 0.56 30.05
N GLY A 464 4.44 0.85 30.61
CA GLY A 464 5.41 1.76 29.99
C GLY A 464 6.52 2.17 30.95
N ASP A 465 7.34 3.11 30.50
CA ASP A 465 8.24 3.86 31.37
C ASP A 465 7.53 5.15 31.81
N ARG A 466 7.46 5.38 33.11
CA ARG A 466 6.81 6.58 33.66
C ARG A 466 7.50 7.87 33.22
N ARG A 467 8.81 7.82 32.97
CA ARG A 467 9.59 8.98 32.51
C ARG A 467 9.16 9.46 31.13
N ASP A 468 8.64 8.55 30.30
CA ASP A 468 8.22 8.86 28.95
C ASP A 468 6.91 9.66 28.89
N ILE A 469 6.10 9.67 29.95
CA ILE A 469 4.82 10.40 29.99
C ILE A 469 5.05 11.90 29.74
N ALA A 470 6.05 12.48 30.41
CA ALA A 470 6.36 13.89 30.29
C ALA A 470 7.02 14.24 28.94
N SER A 471 7.85 13.31 28.40
CA SER A 471 8.58 13.51 27.16
C SER A 471 7.75 13.28 25.92
N ALA A 472 6.80 12.33 25.95
CA ALA A 472 5.94 12.02 24.82
C ALA A 472 4.87 13.09 24.58
N GLY A 473 4.35 13.76 25.65
CA GLY A 473 3.36 14.84 25.53
C GLY A 473 1.99 14.43 24.93
N LEU A 474 1.82 13.17 24.56
CA LEU A 474 0.68 12.69 23.76
C LEU A 474 -0.64 12.61 24.52
N TRP A 475 -0.61 12.80 25.84
CA TRP A 475 -1.80 12.76 26.71
C TRP A 475 -2.30 14.16 27.08
N THR A 476 -1.58 15.19 26.71
CA THR A 476 -1.96 16.58 27.05
C THR A 476 -2.84 17.18 25.95
N SER A 477 -4.00 17.67 26.34
CA SER A 477 -4.90 18.44 25.46
C SER A 477 -4.53 19.93 25.39
N ARG A 478 -3.24 20.30 25.59
CA ARG A 478 -2.85 21.72 25.63
C ARG A 478 -3.01 22.37 24.26
N GLU A 479 -3.97 23.29 24.17
CA GLU A 479 -4.13 24.25 23.07
C GLU A 479 -2.88 25.12 22.79
N SER A 480 -1.86 25.06 23.66
CA SER A 480 -0.69 25.96 23.61
C SER A 480 0.42 25.50 22.66
N GLU A 481 0.39 24.29 22.11
CA GLU A 481 1.38 23.81 21.12
C GLU A 481 0.87 23.89 19.68
N ILE A 482 -0.33 24.44 19.49
CA ILE A 482 -0.96 24.62 18.18
C ILE A 482 -0.88 26.11 17.74
N ARG A 483 0.24 26.76 18.02
CA ARG A 483 0.54 28.09 17.46
C ARG A 483 1.73 28.07 16.52
#